data_fe99ff97fd8ad65f380591ea3bd2bb9b
#
_entry.id   fe99ff97fd8ad65f380591ea3bd2bb9b
#
_cell.length_a   1.000
_cell.length_b   1.000
_cell.length_c   1.000
_cell.angle_alpha   90.00
_cell.angle_beta   90.00
_cell.angle_gamma   90.00
#
_symmetry.space_group_name_H-M   'P 1'
#
loop_
_entity.id
_entity.type
_entity.pdbx_description
1 polymer ?
#
loop_
_entity_poly.entity_id
_entity_poly.type
_entity_poly.pdbx_seq_one_letter_code
_entity_poly.pdbx_strand_id
1 'polypeptide(L)'
;MAAKKIKLAPVHPGEILREDFMQPLSLSINGLARDLRVPANHVSGIVNEKRGISAIMSLRLARYFGTSPELWLGLQEDYELDLARDTAAVRIEKEVLPRAS
;
A
#
# COMPACT_ATOMS: atom_id res chain seq x y z
N MET A 1 10.46 -6.20 24.63
CA MET A 1 9.73 -6.36 23.43
C MET A 1 10.40 -7.21 22.41
N ALA A 2 10.48 -8.44 22.75
CA ALA A 2 11.12 -9.40 21.87
C ALA A 2 10.41 -9.51 20.53
N ALA A 3 9.11 -9.24 20.51
CA ALA A 3 8.32 -9.36 19.28
C ALA A 3 8.85 -8.48 18.17
N LYS A 4 9.45 -7.33 18.51
CA LYS A 4 9.94 -6.43 17.49
C LYS A 4 11.14 -6.98 16.73
N LYS A 5 11.72 -8.06 17.23
CA LYS A 5 12.81 -8.72 16.52
C LYS A 5 12.32 -9.57 15.37
N ILE A 6 11.05 -9.89 15.37
CA ILE A 6 10.47 -10.70 14.31
C ILE A 6 10.28 -9.84 13.08
N LYS A 7 10.84 -10.28 11.98
CA LYS A 7 10.67 -9.56 10.74
C LYS A 7 9.36 -9.95 10.09
N LEU A 8 8.48 -8.99 9.92
CA LEU A 8 7.19 -9.22 9.29
C LEU A 8 7.29 -8.95 7.80
N ALA A 9 6.46 -9.64 7.04
CA ALA A 9 6.36 -9.39 5.61
C ALA A 9 5.85 -7.96 5.39
N PRO A 10 6.27 -7.32 4.31
CA PRO A 10 5.75 -6.00 3.98
C PRO A 10 4.23 -6.02 3.83
N VAL A 11 3.57 -4.98 4.32
CA VAL A 11 2.11 -4.90 4.30
C VAL A 11 1.68 -4.15 3.06
N HIS A 12 0.93 -4.82 2.18
CA HIS A 12 0.41 -4.20 0.98
C HIS A 12 -0.74 -3.24 1.33
N PRO A 13 -0.80 -2.05 0.70
CA PRO A 13 -1.89 -1.11 1.01
C PRO A 13 -3.28 -1.69 0.78
N GLY A 14 -3.40 -2.67 -0.10
CA GLY A 14 -4.68 -3.36 -0.33
C GLY A 14 -5.19 -4.09 0.89
N GLU A 15 -4.29 -4.61 1.71
CA GLU A 15 -4.69 -5.25 2.96
C GLU A 15 -5.33 -4.23 3.91
N ILE A 16 -4.72 -3.05 4.01
CA ILE A 16 -5.25 -1.98 4.85
C ILE A 16 -6.62 -1.52 4.32
N LEU A 17 -6.72 -1.32 3.01
CA LEU A 17 -8.00 -0.94 2.41
C LEU A 17 -9.08 -1.98 2.71
N ARG A 18 -8.76 -3.26 2.50
CA ARG A 18 -9.73 -4.34 2.69
C ARG A 18 -10.14 -4.47 4.15
N GLU A 19 -9.17 -4.52 5.05
CA GLU A 19 -9.45 -4.92 6.43
C GLU A 19 -9.81 -3.75 7.33
N ASP A 20 -9.19 -2.59 7.12
CA ASP A 20 -9.39 -1.47 8.02
C ASP A 20 -10.47 -0.51 7.54
N PHE A 21 -10.81 -0.52 6.26
CA PHE A 21 -11.78 0.41 5.69
C PHE A 21 -13.01 -0.28 5.12
N MET A 22 -12.81 -1.32 4.32
CA MET A 22 -13.95 -1.96 3.65
C MET A 22 -14.74 -2.86 4.58
N GLN A 23 -14.06 -3.73 5.32
CA GLN A 23 -14.75 -4.67 6.19
C GLN A 23 -15.55 -3.96 7.29
N PRO A 24 -14.99 -2.99 8.03
CA PRO A 24 -15.78 -2.33 9.07
C PRO A 24 -17.00 -1.60 8.53
N LEU A 25 -16.98 -1.14 7.28
CA LEU A 25 -18.08 -0.42 6.67
C LEU A 25 -18.95 -1.32 5.78
N SER A 26 -18.67 -2.61 5.75
CA SER A 26 -19.41 -3.58 4.94
C SER A 26 -19.43 -3.19 3.46
N LEU A 27 -18.33 -2.66 2.96
CA LEU A 27 -18.22 -2.23 1.56
C LEU A 27 -17.80 -3.41 0.69
N SER A 28 -18.52 -3.61 -0.41
CA SER A 28 -18.14 -4.57 -1.42
C SER A 28 -17.18 -3.94 -2.43
N ILE A 29 -16.47 -4.79 -3.17
CA ILE A 29 -15.60 -4.31 -4.24
C ILE A 29 -16.41 -3.51 -5.24
N ASN A 30 -17.55 -4.06 -5.68
CA ASN A 30 -18.37 -3.38 -6.67
C ASN A 30 -18.94 -2.07 -6.16
N GLY A 31 -19.38 -2.06 -4.90
CA GLY A 31 -19.92 -0.84 -4.31
C GLY A 31 -18.88 0.25 -4.18
N LEU A 32 -17.69 -0.12 -3.69
CA LEU A 32 -16.62 0.85 -3.55
C LEU A 32 -16.18 1.38 -4.92
N ALA A 33 -16.03 0.48 -5.89
CA ALA A 33 -15.62 0.91 -7.23
C ALA A 33 -16.62 1.89 -7.83
N ARG A 34 -17.91 1.60 -7.67
CA ARG A 34 -18.95 2.51 -8.15
C ARG A 34 -18.83 3.88 -7.49
N ASP A 35 -18.65 3.90 -6.19
CA ASP A 35 -18.57 5.16 -5.46
C ASP A 35 -17.29 5.94 -5.77
N LEU A 36 -16.20 5.22 -6.04
CA LEU A 36 -14.93 5.85 -6.42
C LEU A 36 -14.88 6.23 -7.90
N ARG A 37 -15.86 5.76 -8.69
CA ARG A 37 -15.91 6.01 -10.14
C ARG A 37 -14.73 5.41 -10.86
N VAL A 38 -14.39 4.17 -10.50
CA VAL A 38 -13.33 3.39 -11.16
C VAL A 38 -13.87 2.02 -11.49
N PRO A 39 -13.25 1.30 -12.42
CA PRO A 39 -13.69 -0.07 -12.74
C PRO A 39 -13.53 -1.00 -11.53
N ALA A 40 -14.43 -1.97 -11.41
CA ALA A 40 -14.38 -2.90 -10.29
C ALA A 40 -13.07 -3.69 -10.26
N ASN A 41 -12.52 -4.03 -11.44
CA ASN A 41 -11.26 -4.77 -11.47
C ASN A 41 -10.08 -3.94 -10.94
N HIS A 42 -10.19 -2.62 -10.96
CA HIS A 42 -9.17 -1.77 -10.34
C HIS A 42 -9.16 -1.98 -8.82
N VAL A 43 -10.34 -1.89 -8.19
CA VAL A 43 -10.46 -2.12 -6.75
C VAL A 43 -10.08 -3.55 -6.42
N SER A 44 -10.55 -4.51 -7.20
CA SER A 44 -10.22 -5.92 -6.99
C SER A 44 -8.70 -6.15 -7.04
N GLY A 45 -8.04 -5.52 -8.01
CA GLY A 45 -6.58 -5.64 -8.10
C GLY A 45 -5.88 -5.14 -6.86
N ILE A 46 -6.34 -4.03 -6.30
CA ILE A 46 -5.72 -3.47 -5.10
C ILE A 46 -5.97 -4.38 -3.89
N VAL A 47 -7.22 -4.77 -3.64
CA VAL A 47 -7.53 -5.56 -2.45
C VAL A 47 -6.97 -6.97 -2.51
N ASN A 48 -6.71 -7.48 -3.70
CA ASN A 48 -6.06 -8.77 -3.88
C ASN A 48 -4.54 -8.64 -4.01
N GLU A 49 -4.03 -7.44 -3.77
CA GLU A 49 -2.59 -7.17 -3.70
C GLU A 49 -1.87 -7.44 -5.02
N LYS A 50 -2.59 -7.27 -6.12
CA LYS A 50 -2.05 -7.47 -7.46
C LYS A 50 -1.63 -6.18 -8.13
N ARG A 51 -2.05 -5.05 -7.59
CA ARG A 51 -1.64 -3.74 -8.08
C ARG A 51 -1.56 -2.75 -6.92
N GLY A 52 -0.76 -1.72 -7.09
CA GLY A 52 -0.58 -0.71 -6.06
C GLY A 52 -1.58 0.43 -6.18
N ILE A 53 -1.44 1.38 -5.26
CA ILE A 53 -2.28 2.58 -5.21
C ILE A 53 -1.49 3.73 -5.84
N SER A 54 -2.03 4.27 -6.92
CA SER A 54 -1.43 5.41 -7.61
C SER A 54 -1.77 6.72 -6.90
N ALA A 55 -1.11 7.80 -7.31
CA ALA A 55 -1.41 9.13 -6.78
C ALA A 55 -2.87 9.50 -7.04
N ILE A 56 -3.37 9.23 -8.24
CA ILE A 56 -4.75 9.55 -8.57
C ILE A 56 -5.71 8.71 -7.71
N MET A 57 -5.42 7.43 -7.53
CA MET A 57 -6.26 6.58 -6.69
C MET A 57 -6.22 7.05 -5.24
N SER A 58 -5.08 7.54 -4.78
CA SER A 58 -4.96 8.09 -3.43
C SER A 58 -5.88 9.28 -3.24
N LEU A 59 -6.01 10.13 -4.25
CA LEU A 59 -6.92 11.27 -4.19
C LEU A 59 -8.38 10.80 -4.09
N ARG A 60 -8.74 9.77 -4.84
CA ARG A 60 -10.10 9.24 -4.82
C ARG A 60 -10.43 8.61 -3.46
N LEU A 61 -9.52 7.80 -2.95
CA LEU A 61 -9.72 7.15 -1.65
C LEU A 61 -9.79 8.18 -0.52
N ALA A 62 -8.91 9.17 -0.57
CA ALA A 62 -8.90 10.22 0.45
C ALA A 62 -10.22 10.99 0.45
N ARG A 63 -10.73 11.32 -0.73
CA ARG A 63 -11.99 12.04 -0.84
C ARG A 63 -13.14 11.21 -0.28
N TYR A 64 -13.18 9.93 -0.62
CA TYR A 64 -14.27 9.05 -0.23
C TYR A 64 -14.27 8.78 1.28
N PHE A 65 -13.10 8.44 1.82
CA PHE A 65 -13.01 8.04 3.22
C PHE A 65 -12.72 9.19 4.17
N GLY A 66 -12.48 10.39 3.65
CA GLY A 66 -12.18 11.54 4.51
C GLY A 66 -10.78 11.50 5.13
N THR A 67 -9.86 10.82 4.47
CA THR A 67 -8.46 10.76 4.89
C THR A 67 -7.63 11.71 4.04
N SER A 68 -6.32 11.75 4.31
CA SER A 68 -5.41 12.48 3.43
C SER A 68 -4.96 11.58 2.28
N PRO A 69 -4.63 12.14 1.13
CA PRO A 69 -4.02 11.34 0.05
C PRO A 69 -2.67 10.78 0.47
N GLU A 70 -1.95 11.50 1.32
CA GLU A 70 -0.65 11.07 1.80
C GLU A 70 -0.73 9.78 2.60
N LEU A 71 -1.85 9.53 3.27
CA LEU A 71 -2.02 8.25 3.96
C LEU A 71 -1.88 7.09 2.97
N TRP A 72 -2.62 7.16 1.88
CA TRP A 72 -2.64 6.06 0.90
C TRP A 72 -1.33 5.93 0.15
N LEU A 73 -0.79 7.06 -0.28
CA LEU A 73 0.48 7.05 -1.01
C LEU A 73 1.63 6.64 -0.09
N GLY A 74 1.57 7.05 1.18
CA GLY A 74 2.57 6.63 2.15
C GLY A 74 2.55 5.13 2.40
N LEU A 75 1.36 4.53 2.49
CA LEU A 75 1.26 3.09 2.63
C LEU A 75 1.88 2.36 1.44
N GLN A 76 1.67 2.89 0.24
CA GLN A 76 2.24 2.31 -0.97
C GLN A 76 3.77 2.43 -0.95
N GLU A 77 4.28 3.59 -0.59
CA GLU A 77 5.73 3.81 -0.53
C GLU A 77 6.39 2.92 0.52
N ASP A 78 5.77 2.81 1.69
CA ASP A 78 6.30 1.96 2.76
C ASP A 78 6.38 0.51 2.30
N TYR A 79 5.34 0.03 1.63
CA TYR A 79 5.32 -1.32 1.11
C TYR A 79 6.45 -1.54 0.09
N GLU A 80 6.59 -0.62 -0.86
CA GLU A 80 7.60 -0.75 -1.90
C GLU A 80 9.00 -0.70 -1.32
N LEU A 81 9.23 0.18 -0.35
CA LEU A 81 10.54 0.31 0.25
C LEU A 81 10.89 -0.90 1.10
N ASP A 82 9.92 -1.41 1.86
CA ASP A 82 10.14 -2.62 2.65
C ASP A 82 10.45 -3.82 1.76
N LEU A 83 9.71 -3.94 0.65
CA LEU A 83 9.96 -5.02 -0.29
C LEU A 83 11.35 -4.90 -0.91
N ALA A 84 11.73 -3.69 -1.29
CA ALA A 84 13.06 -3.46 -1.88
C ALA A 84 14.16 -3.77 -0.87
N ARG A 85 13.98 -3.40 0.38
CA ARG A 85 14.95 -3.72 1.42
C ARG A 85 15.11 -5.22 1.58
N ASP A 86 13.99 -5.95 1.58
CA ASP A 86 14.04 -7.40 1.76
C ASP A 86 14.74 -8.10 0.61
N THR A 87 14.61 -7.57 -0.60
CA THR A 87 15.12 -8.26 -1.78
C THR A 87 16.47 -7.76 -2.27
N ALA A 88 16.86 -6.54 -1.93
CA ALA A 88 18.01 -5.92 -2.58
C ALA A 88 18.96 -5.15 -1.66
N ALA A 89 18.62 -4.96 -0.38
CA ALA A 89 19.44 -4.09 0.47
C ALA A 89 20.88 -4.56 0.58
N VAL A 90 21.08 -5.86 0.80
CA VAL A 90 22.44 -6.41 0.97
C VAL A 90 23.25 -6.24 -0.30
N ARG A 91 22.62 -6.52 -1.46
CA ARG A 91 23.33 -6.36 -2.72
C ARG A 91 23.69 -4.90 -2.98
N ILE A 92 22.77 -3.98 -2.68
CA ILE A 92 23.03 -2.57 -2.91
C ILE A 92 24.15 -2.06 -2.00
N GLU A 93 24.20 -2.51 -0.74
CA GLU A 93 25.28 -2.14 0.16
C GLU A 93 26.65 -2.54 -0.38
N LYS A 94 26.69 -3.68 -1.08
CA LYS A 94 27.96 -4.13 -1.67
C LYS A 94 28.29 -3.40 -2.96
N GLU A 95 27.28 -3.07 -3.75
CA GLU A 95 27.49 -2.50 -5.07
C GLU A 95 27.69 -0.99 -5.03
N VAL A 96 27.02 -0.31 -4.12
CA VAL A 96 27.04 1.14 -4.08
C VAL A 96 27.74 1.58 -2.81
N LEU A 97 28.95 2.13 -2.97
CA LEU A 97 29.71 2.66 -1.85
C LEU A 97 29.31 4.11 -1.61
N PRO A 98 29.25 4.55 -0.34
CA PRO A 98 28.97 5.94 -0.08
C PRO A 98 29.99 6.84 -0.77
N ARG A 99 29.52 7.97 -1.26
CA ARG A 99 30.41 8.91 -1.93
C ARG A 99 31.40 9.49 -0.92
N ALA A 100 32.68 9.51 -1.30
CA ALA A 100 33.67 10.16 -0.47
C ALA A 100 33.46 11.66 -0.47
N SER A 101 33.59 12.31 0.68
CA SER A 101 33.39 13.76 0.77
C SER A 101 34.62 14.55 0.34
#